data_6b4d4acb0326c9bffb65745ce55d9f01
#
_entry.id   6b4d4acb0326c9bffb65745ce55d9f01
#
_cell.length_a   1.000
_cell.length_b   1.000
_cell.length_c   1.000
_cell.angle_alpha   90.00
_cell.angle_beta   90.00
_cell.angle_gamma   90.00
#
_symmetry.space_group_name_H-M   'P 1'
#
loop_
_entity.id
_entity.type
_entity.pdbx_description
1 polymer ?
#
loop_
_entity_poly.entity_id
_entity_poly.type
_entity_poly.pdbx_seq_one_letter_code
_entity_poly.pdbx_strand_id
1 'polypeptide(L)'
;QPESSAASDVYKRQSLDQAIEIVRRRIDEVGTNEPNILKRGNDRILVELPGLDDPMRIKNLLGKTANLTFRFVSKSTEAEFGTDLMEFEDGSESPVYINKRIILSGENLLDAQPRVDSQTNETVVTFSLDRVGAKRFGKATISGVGKRFAIILDDKIISAPVIQEAIVDGSGQITGGFTFQSATDLALLLRSGALPAPMNIIEERTVGPGLGKDSIKAGVLALIITIFLIPKLQPW
;
A
#
# COMPACT_ATOMS: atom_id res chain seq x y z
N GLN A 1 23.63 21.63 24.40
CA GLN A 1 22.24 21.18 24.41
C GLN A 1 22.17 19.71 23.94
N PRO A 2 22.40 18.71 24.82
CA PRO A 2 22.35 17.27 24.43
C PRO A 2 20.93 16.68 24.39
N GLU A 3 19.94 17.31 25.00
CA GLU A 3 18.58 16.75 25.11
C GLU A 3 17.81 16.70 23.79
N SER A 4 18.05 17.60 22.87
CA SER A 4 17.40 17.63 21.55
C SER A 4 17.85 16.47 20.65
N SER A 5 19.08 15.99 20.78
CA SER A 5 19.60 14.84 20.01
C SER A 5 19.01 13.52 20.48
N ALA A 6 18.93 13.28 21.77
CA ALA A 6 18.40 12.03 22.33
C ALA A 6 16.90 11.85 22.03
N ALA A 7 16.10 12.91 22.13
CA ALA A 7 14.70 12.89 21.77
C ALA A 7 14.50 12.59 20.26
N SER A 8 15.32 13.20 19.40
CA SER A 8 15.31 12.91 17.95
C SER A 8 15.65 11.46 17.64
N ASP A 9 16.61 10.88 18.35
CA ASP A 9 17.01 9.48 18.14
C ASP A 9 15.94 8.48 18.63
N VAL A 10 15.25 8.79 19.71
CA VAL A 10 14.11 7.98 20.19
C VAL A 10 12.96 8.02 19.17
N TYR A 11 12.62 9.20 18.65
CA TYR A 11 11.61 9.36 17.62
C TYR A 11 11.92 8.57 16.33
N LYS A 12 13.18 8.65 15.86
CA LYS A 12 13.64 7.92 14.68
C LYS A 12 13.53 6.40 14.87
N ARG A 13 13.94 5.91 16.04
CA ARG A 13 13.82 4.47 16.36
C ARG A 13 12.37 4.01 16.38
N GLN A 14 11.49 4.76 17.02
CA GLN A 14 10.07 4.44 17.08
C GLN A 14 9.41 4.44 15.69
N SER A 15 9.71 5.45 14.86
CA SER A 15 9.23 5.52 13.49
C SER A 15 9.75 4.35 12.64
N LEU A 16 11.01 3.93 12.83
CA LEU A 16 11.57 2.79 12.13
C LEU A 16 10.89 1.47 12.54
N ASP A 17 10.63 1.28 13.84
CA ASP A 17 9.97 0.09 14.34
C ASP A 17 8.51 0.01 13.81
N GLN A 18 7.79 1.12 13.78
CA GLN A 18 6.46 1.21 13.16
C GLN A 18 6.53 0.93 11.65
N ALA A 19 7.51 1.47 10.93
CA ALA A 19 7.69 1.21 9.51
C ALA A 19 7.93 -0.29 9.23
N ILE A 20 8.74 -0.98 10.05
CA ILE A 20 8.98 -2.42 9.94
C ILE A 20 7.68 -3.20 10.06
N GLU A 21 6.82 -2.87 11.04
CA GLU A 21 5.53 -3.53 11.22
C GLU A 21 4.59 -3.35 10.02
N ILE A 22 4.55 -2.14 9.45
CA ILE A 22 3.74 -1.84 8.28
C ILE A 22 4.29 -2.57 7.04
N VAL A 23 5.61 -2.55 6.84
CA VAL A 23 6.29 -3.31 5.77
C VAL A 23 5.98 -4.79 5.89
N ARG A 24 6.07 -5.37 7.08
CA ARG A 24 5.73 -6.76 7.35
C ARG A 24 4.30 -7.07 6.94
N ARG A 25 3.32 -6.28 7.41
CA ARG A 25 1.91 -6.45 7.03
C ARG A 25 1.70 -6.39 5.52
N ARG A 26 2.35 -5.45 4.83
CA ARG A 26 2.25 -5.35 3.36
C ARG A 26 2.78 -6.59 2.66
N ILE A 27 3.88 -7.13 3.13
CA ILE A 27 4.52 -8.32 2.57
C ILE A 27 3.69 -9.58 2.86
N ASP A 28 3.18 -9.72 4.08
CA ASP A 28 2.31 -10.84 4.48
C ASP A 28 1.02 -10.87 3.65
N GLU A 29 0.41 -9.70 3.40
CA GLU A 29 -0.78 -9.55 2.55
C GLU A 29 -0.53 -9.90 1.08
N VAL A 30 0.67 -9.70 0.58
CA VAL A 30 1.06 -10.13 -0.78
C VAL A 30 1.22 -11.65 -0.88
N GLY A 31 1.44 -12.33 0.25
CA GLY A 31 1.59 -13.79 0.29
C GLY A 31 2.97 -14.27 -0.12
N THR A 32 4.03 -13.51 0.20
CA THR A 32 5.41 -13.95 -0.04
C THR A 32 5.83 -15.02 0.97
N ASN A 33 6.59 -16.02 0.50
CA ASN A 33 7.10 -17.09 1.35
C ASN A 33 8.29 -16.58 2.20
N GLU A 34 8.17 -16.71 3.52
CA GLU A 34 9.24 -16.50 4.51
C GLU A 34 10.07 -15.20 4.28
N PRO A 35 9.45 -14.02 4.35
CA PRO A 35 10.17 -12.76 4.18
C PRO A 35 11.15 -12.56 5.35
N ASN A 36 12.38 -12.12 5.05
CA ASN A 36 13.33 -11.71 6.06
C ASN A 36 13.37 -10.16 6.13
N ILE A 37 12.94 -9.61 7.25
CA ILE A 37 12.86 -8.16 7.45
C ILE A 37 13.71 -7.80 8.66
N LEU A 38 14.80 -7.09 8.42
CA LEU A 38 15.81 -6.76 9.43
C LEU A 38 16.02 -5.25 9.52
N LYS A 39 16.14 -4.77 10.74
CA LYS A 39 16.61 -3.41 11.03
C LYS A 39 18.12 -3.32 10.76
N ARG A 40 18.54 -2.34 9.98
CA ARG A 40 19.96 -2.12 9.70
C ARG A 40 20.37 -0.69 10.05
N GLY A 41 21.10 -0.55 11.14
CA GLY A 41 21.43 0.78 11.71
C GLY A 41 20.20 1.44 12.36
N ASN A 42 20.14 2.76 12.29
CA ASN A 42 19.09 3.56 12.93
C ASN A 42 18.05 4.10 11.94
N ASP A 43 18.25 3.88 10.63
CA ASP A 43 17.50 4.55 9.55
C ASP A 43 17.20 3.66 8.36
N ARG A 44 17.58 2.38 8.39
CA ARG A 44 17.41 1.46 7.24
C ARG A 44 16.72 0.18 7.61
N ILE A 45 15.97 -0.34 6.65
CA ILE A 45 15.31 -1.65 6.71
C ILE A 45 15.87 -2.48 5.56
N LEU A 46 16.37 -3.67 5.86
CA LEU A 46 16.70 -4.68 4.88
C LEU A 46 15.50 -5.60 4.72
N VAL A 47 15.04 -5.78 3.49
CA VAL A 47 13.93 -6.65 3.14
C VAL A 47 14.42 -7.64 2.11
N GLU A 48 14.33 -8.93 2.43
CA GLU A 48 14.69 -10.03 1.53
C GLU A 48 13.43 -10.85 1.25
N LEU A 49 13.08 -10.98 -0.01
CA LEU A 49 11.85 -11.60 -0.47
C LEU A 49 12.18 -12.70 -1.47
N PRO A 50 12.24 -13.96 -1.04
CA PRO A 50 12.51 -15.08 -1.94
C PRO A 50 11.29 -15.39 -2.82
N GLY A 51 11.54 -15.79 -4.08
CA GLY A 51 10.49 -16.29 -4.98
C GLY A 51 9.46 -15.29 -5.43
N LEU A 52 9.85 -14.02 -5.60
CA LEU A 52 8.94 -12.98 -6.11
C LEU A 52 8.69 -13.14 -7.61
N ASP A 53 7.42 -13.19 -7.99
CA ASP A 53 7.00 -13.18 -9.39
C ASP A 53 7.05 -11.77 -9.99
N ASP A 54 6.67 -10.74 -9.22
CA ASP A 54 6.63 -9.34 -9.65
C ASP A 54 7.33 -8.40 -8.64
N PRO A 55 8.66 -8.24 -8.75
CA PRO A 55 9.42 -7.33 -7.89
C PRO A 55 9.00 -5.87 -8.01
N MET A 56 8.57 -5.42 -9.20
CA MET A 56 8.20 -4.02 -9.44
C MET A 56 6.93 -3.64 -8.70
N ARG A 57 5.93 -4.53 -8.69
CA ARG A 57 4.70 -4.34 -7.94
C ARG A 57 4.98 -4.21 -6.43
N ILE A 58 5.78 -5.12 -5.88
CA ILE A 58 6.15 -5.09 -4.45
C ILE A 58 6.89 -3.81 -4.11
N LYS A 59 7.83 -3.39 -4.92
CA LYS A 59 8.56 -2.14 -4.77
C LYS A 59 7.62 -0.92 -4.70
N ASN A 60 6.65 -0.86 -5.60
CA ASN A 60 5.66 0.21 -5.62
C ASN A 60 4.78 0.19 -4.36
N LEU A 61 4.35 -0.99 -3.92
CA LEU A 61 3.56 -1.15 -2.69
C LEU A 61 4.34 -0.74 -1.44
N LEU A 62 5.60 -1.11 -1.34
CA LEU A 62 6.45 -0.76 -0.20
C LEU A 62 6.82 0.73 -0.18
N GLY A 63 6.95 1.37 -1.34
CA GLY A 63 7.33 2.78 -1.46
C GLY A 63 6.19 3.76 -1.18
N LYS A 64 4.93 3.37 -1.34
CA LYS A 64 3.78 4.24 -1.06
C LYS A 64 3.62 4.48 0.44
N THR A 65 3.44 5.74 0.84
CA THR A 65 3.19 6.10 2.25
C THR A 65 1.83 5.57 2.71
N ALA A 66 0.84 5.56 1.81
CA ALA A 66 -0.55 5.17 2.05
C ALA A 66 -1.25 6.06 3.09
N ASN A 67 -0.94 7.36 3.05
CA ASN A 67 -1.62 8.36 3.87
C ASN A 67 -3.01 8.66 3.30
N LEU A 68 -4.02 8.00 3.82
CA LEU A 68 -5.40 8.17 3.41
C LEU A 68 -6.09 9.28 4.21
N THR A 69 -6.71 10.22 3.51
CA THR A 69 -7.57 11.24 4.12
C THR A 69 -8.86 11.44 3.33
N PHE A 70 -9.92 11.76 4.06
CA PHE A 70 -11.21 12.10 3.50
C PHE A 70 -11.52 13.57 3.79
N ARG A 71 -11.80 14.34 2.74
CA ARG A 71 -12.02 15.78 2.82
C ARG A 71 -13.13 16.22 1.88
N PHE A 72 -13.80 17.31 2.19
CA PHE A 72 -14.76 17.90 1.25
C PHE A 72 -14.05 18.66 0.13
N VAL A 73 -14.55 18.51 -1.09
CA VAL A 73 -14.19 19.38 -2.21
C VAL A 73 -14.77 20.77 -1.96
N SER A 74 -13.99 21.81 -2.22
CA SER A 74 -14.49 23.20 -2.16
C SER A 74 -15.53 23.43 -3.26
N LYS A 75 -16.47 24.33 -3.01
CA LYS A 75 -17.40 24.79 -4.04
C LYS A 75 -16.77 25.84 -4.97
N SER A 76 -15.72 26.50 -4.50
CA SER A 76 -15.02 27.50 -5.26
C SER A 76 -14.07 26.87 -6.27
N THR A 77 -13.98 27.44 -7.44
CA THR A 77 -12.99 27.13 -8.48
C THR A 77 -11.73 27.97 -8.35
N GLU A 78 -11.68 28.84 -7.34
CA GLU A 78 -10.54 29.72 -7.04
C GLU A 78 -9.92 29.36 -5.69
N ALA A 79 -8.66 29.77 -5.51
CA ALA A 79 -7.96 29.58 -4.26
C ALA A 79 -8.61 30.35 -3.11
N GLU A 80 -9.12 29.65 -2.12
CA GLU A 80 -9.66 30.22 -0.89
C GLU A 80 -8.78 29.88 0.31
N PHE A 81 -8.85 30.71 1.36
CA PHE A 81 -8.17 30.38 2.61
C PHE A 81 -8.69 29.06 3.18
N GLY A 82 -7.78 28.14 3.48
CA GLY A 82 -8.15 26.83 4.02
C GLY A 82 -8.44 25.77 2.96
N THR A 83 -8.03 25.99 1.71
CA THR A 83 -8.08 25.00 0.62
C THR A 83 -6.68 24.69 0.06
N ASP A 84 -6.53 23.52 -0.52
CA ASP A 84 -5.36 23.06 -1.29
C ASP A 84 -5.81 22.63 -2.67
N LEU A 85 -5.06 22.99 -3.71
CA LEU A 85 -5.30 22.50 -5.07
C LEU A 85 -4.72 21.10 -5.18
N MET A 86 -5.52 20.11 -5.58
CA MET A 86 -5.09 18.71 -5.71
C MET A 86 -5.51 18.13 -7.05
N GLU A 87 -4.68 17.22 -7.56
CA GLU A 87 -4.88 16.51 -8.81
C GLU A 87 -5.43 15.11 -8.58
N PHE A 88 -6.18 14.59 -9.56
CA PHE A 88 -6.58 13.19 -9.59
C PHE A 88 -5.41 12.28 -9.98
N GLU A 89 -5.30 11.11 -9.33
CA GLU A 89 -4.20 10.15 -9.58
C GLU A 89 -4.19 9.66 -11.04
N ASP A 90 -5.37 9.47 -11.60
CA ASP A 90 -5.59 8.97 -12.97
C ASP A 90 -5.66 10.07 -14.04
N GLY A 91 -5.61 11.34 -13.64
CA GLY A 91 -5.77 12.48 -14.53
C GLY A 91 -7.17 12.60 -15.18
N SER A 92 -8.18 11.92 -14.65
CA SER A 92 -9.54 11.86 -15.21
C SER A 92 -10.26 13.22 -15.20
N GLU A 93 -9.95 14.04 -14.21
CA GLU A 93 -10.54 15.38 -14.05
C GLU A 93 -9.44 16.44 -13.86
N SER A 94 -9.81 17.70 -14.11
CA SER A 94 -8.95 18.84 -13.78
C SER A 94 -8.73 18.95 -12.27
N PRO A 95 -7.58 19.53 -11.83
CA PRO A 95 -7.33 19.75 -10.41
C PRO A 95 -8.47 20.53 -9.73
N VAL A 96 -8.80 20.16 -8.50
CA VAL A 96 -9.86 20.77 -7.72
C VAL A 96 -9.36 21.24 -6.36
N TYR A 97 -10.01 22.29 -5.82
CA TYR A 97 -9.71 22.78 -4.49
C TYR A 97 -10.36 21.90 -3.42
N ILE A 98 -9.57 21.43 -2.49
CA ILE A 98 -9.96 20.55 -1.39
C ILE A 98 -9.83 21.30 -0.07
N ASN A 99 -10.82 21.20 0.80
CA ASN A 99 -10.74 21.78 2.13
C ASN A 99 -9.61 21.13 2.95
N LYS A 100 -8.80 21.92 3.65
CA LYS A 100 -7.71 21.42 4.52
C LYS A 100 -8.21 20.57 5.68
N ARG A 101 -9.47 20.77 6.08
CA ARG A 101 -10.05 20.03 7.20
C ARG A 101 -10.21 18.55 6.86
N ILE A 102 -9.44 17.71 7.52
CA ILE A 102 -9.56 16.26 7.45
C ILE A 102 -10.78 15.84 8.27
N ILE A 103 -11.69 15.07 7.65
CA ILE A 103 -12.87 14.51 8.29
C ILE A 103 -12.55 13.12 8.87
N LEU A 104 -11.86 12.31 8.07
CA LEU A 104 -11.38 10.97 8.44
C LEU A 104 -9.96 10.78 7.94
N SER A 105 -9.20 9.95 8.64
CA SER A 105 -7.89 9.45 8.23
C SER A 105 -7.89 7.92 8.13
N GLY A 106 -6.86 7.37 7.52
CA GLY A 106 -6.68 5.91 7.42
C GLY A 106 -6.65 5.18 8.76
N GLU A 107 -6.33 5.86 9.85
CA GLU A 107 -6.37 5.31 11.22
C GLU A 107 -7.75 4.84 11.67
N ASN A 108 -8.80 5.37 11.04
CA ASN A 108 -10.18 4.99 11.33
C ASN A 108 -10.67 3.79 10.51
N LEU A 109 -9.85 3.25 9.60
CA LEU A 109 -10.19 2.05 8.84
C LEU A 109 -9.96 0.80 9.69
N LEU A 110 -10.94 -0.11 9.66
CA LEU A 110 -10.83 -1.46 10.22
C LEU A 110 -10.46 -2.48 9.14
N ASP A 111 -11.07 -2.35 7.96
CA ASP A 111 -10.88 -3.29 6.85
C ASP A 111 -11.11 -2.61 5.50
N ALA A 112 -10.50 -3.16 4.46
CA ALA A 112 -10.72 -2.77 3.08
C ALA A 112 -10.59 -3.98 2.16
N GLN A 113 -11.50 -4.15 1.20
CA GLN A 113 -11.54 -5.30 0.30
C GLN A 113 -11.90 -4.90 -1.13
N PRO A 114 -11.23 -5.49 -2.15
CA PRO A 114 -11.67 -5.33 -3.53
C PRO A 114 -12.97 -6.09 -3.74
N ARG A 115 -13.92 -5.49 -4.44
CA ARG A 115 -15.18 -6.13 -4.83
C ARG A 115 -15.59 -5.70 -6.24
N VAL A 116 -16.36 -6.53 -6.88
CA VAL A 116 -17.07 -6.17 -8.12
C VAL A 116 -18.49 -5.77 -7.71
N ASP A 117 -18.87 -4.54 -8.03
CA ASP A 117 -20.23 -4.06 -7.82
C ASP A 117 -21.19 -4.80 -8.77
N SER A 118 -22.23 -5.42 -8.22
CA SER A 118 -23.16 -6.24 -8.98
C SER A 118 -24.12 -5.41 -9.86
N GLN A 119 -24.24 -4.12 -9.63
CA GLN A 119 -25.13 -3.24 -10.38
C GLN A 119 -24.41 -2.58 -11.55
N THR A 120 -23.19 -2.08 -11.32
CA THR A 120 -22.40 -1.36 -12.33
C THR A 120 -21.39 -2.27 -13.03
N ASN A 121 -21.11 -3.46 -12.48
CA ASN A 121 -20.05 -4.38 -12.90
C ASN A 121 -18.63 -3.73 -12.84
N GLU A 122 -18.49 -2.69 -12.06
CA GLU A 122 -17.21 -2.01 -11.83
C GLU A 122 -16.48 -2.61 -10.64
N THR A 123 -15.14 -2.59 -10.69
CA THR A 123 -14.32 -2.95 -9.54
C THR A 123 -14.22 -1.78 -8.59
N VAL A 124 -14.58 -2.01 -7.32
CA VAL A 124 -14.56 -1.01 -6.25
C VAL A 124 -13.77 -1.53 -5.06
N VAL A 125 -13.34 -0.64 -4.18
CA VAL A 125 -12.79 -1.01 -2.88
C VAL A 125 -13.79 -0.67 -1.80
N THR A 126 -14.35 -1.69 -1.15
CA THR A 126 -15.23 -1.49 0.01
C THR A 126 -14.37 -1.33 1.27
N PHE A 127 -14.80 -0.48 2.18
CA PHE A 127 -14.13 -0.27 3.46
C PHE A 127 -15.11 -0.25 4.63
N SER A 128 -14.61 -0.56 5.80
CA SER A 128 -15.32 -0.42 7.07
C SER A 128 -14.52 0.43 8.05
N LEU A 129 -15.22 1.19 8.88
CA LEU A 129 -14.66 2.14 9.83
C LEU A 129 -14.84 1.67 11.26
N ASP A 130 -13.94 2.09 12.13
CA ASP A 130 -14.11 1.94 13.58
C ASP A 130 -15.30 2.79 14.08
N ARG A 131 -15.65 2.61 15.33
CA ARG A 131 -16.80 3.31 15.94
C ARG A 131 -16.65 4.84 15.91
N VAL A 132 -15.43 5.35 16.03
CA VAL A 132 -15.15 6.80 16.01
C VAL A 132 -15.26 7.33 14.59
N GLY A 133 -14.66 6.62 13.64
CA GLY A 133 -14.72 6.92 12.20
C GLY A 133 -16.16 6.86 11.68
N ALA A 134 -16.91 5.81 11.98
CA ALA A 134 -18.31 5.67 11.61
C ALA A 134 -19.16 6.84 12.10
N LYS A 135 -18.97 7.29 13.34
CA LYS A 135 -19.67 8.46 13.87
C LYS A 135 -19.30 9.77 13.16
N ARG A 136 -18.00 9.96 12.83
CA ARG A 136 -17.53 11.14 12.10
C ARG A 136 -18.03 11.12 10.66
N PHE A 137 -17.96 9.95 10.02
CA PHE A 137 -18.41 9.74 8.66
C PHE A 137 -19.92 9.98 8.52
N GLY A 138 -20.72 9.38 9.44
CA GLY A 138 -22.17 9.62 9.48
C GLY A 138 -22.52 11.07 9.61
N LYS A 139 -21.88 11.81 10.53
CA LYS A 139 -22.11 13.26 10.66
C LYS A 139 -21.72 14.05 9.40
N ALA A 140 -20.60 13.68 8.78
CA ALA A 140 -20.13 14.34 7.56
C ALA A 140 -21.08 14.07 6.39
N THR A 141 -21.52 12.82 6.20
CA THR A 141 -22.44 12.46 5.11
C THR A 141 -23.83 13.04 5.30
N ILE A 142 -24.39 13.09 6.53
CA ILE A 142 -25.65 13.78 6.82
C ILE A 142 -25.60 15.26 6.41
N SER A 143 -24.53 15.97 6.79
CA SER A 143 -24.39 17.42 6.49
C SER A 143 -23.86 17.70 5.09
N GLY A 144 -23.40 16.68 4.41
CA GLY A 144 -22.69 16.71 3.13
C GLY A 144 -23.48 16.17 1.95
N VAL A 145 -24.74 15.79 2.11
CA VAL A 145 -25.58 15.36 0.97
C VAL A 145 -25.55 16.40 -0.14
N GLY A 146 -25.31 15.94 -1.38
CA GLY A 146 -25.17 16.79 -2.56
C GLY A 146 -23.78 17.45 -2.71
N LYS A 147 -22.84 17.23 -1.79
CA LYS A 147 -21.46 17.74 -1.88
C LYS A 147 -20.51 16.63 -2.34
N ARG A 148 -19.42 17.02 -3.02
CA ARG A 148 -18.34 16.10 -3.39
C ARG A 148 -17.47 15.83 -2.16
N PHE A 149 -17.12 14.56 -1.97
CA PHE A 149 -16.32 14.07 -0.86
C PHE A 149 -15.09 13.35 -1.40
N ALA A 150 -13.95 14.01 -1.34
CA ALA A 150 -12.71 13.50 -1.90
C ALA A 150 -12.06 12.47 -0.98
N ILE A 151 -11.61 11.39 -1.59
CA ILE A 151 -10.77 10.34 -1.01
C ILE A 151 -9.38 10.55 -1.56
N ILE A 152 -8.43 10.87 -0.69
CA ILE A 152 -7.09 11.33 -1.04
C ILE A 152 -6.07 10.35 -0.46
N LEU A 153 -5.17 9.86 -1.29
CA LEU A 153 -4.06 8.98 -0.92
C LEU A 153 -2.74 9.61 -1.37
N ASP A 154 -1.82 9.81 -0.43
CA ASP A 154 -0.49 10.39 -0.71
C ASP A 154 -0.56 11.68 -1.55
N ASP A 155 -1.44 12.62 -1.12
CA ASP A 155 -1.69 13.92 -1.75
C ASP A 155 -2.27 13.88 -3.17
N LYS A 156 -2.78 12.73 -3.62
CA LYS A 156 -3.51 12.56 -4.89
C LYS A 156 -4.96 12.16 -4.61
N ILE A 157 -5.90 12.72 -5.40
CA ILE A 157 -7.31 12.33 -5.31
C ILE A 157 -7.50 11.02 -6.06
N ILE A 158 -7.95 9.97 -5.34
CA ILE A 158 -8.31 8.69 -5.95
C ILE A 158 -9.74 8.77 -6.49
N SER A 159 -10.64 9.40 -5.74
CA SER A 159 -12.06 9.49 -6.05
C SER A 159 -12.67 10.69 -5.34
N ALA A 160 -13.66 11.32 -5.95
CA ALA A 160 -14.38 12.44 -5.34
C ALA A 160 -15.89 12.36 -5.66
N PRO A 161 -16.60 11.31 -5.19
CA PRO A 161 -18.02 11.13 -5.45
C PRO A 161 -18.87 12.21 -4.80
N VAL A 162 -20.07 12.41 -5.35
CA VAL A 162 -21.11 13.19 -4.69
C VAL A 162 -21.82 12.29 -3.67
N ILE A 163 -21.96 12.78 -2.44
CA ILE A 163 -22.73 12.08 -1.40
C ILE A 163 -24.21 12.09 -1.81
N GLN A 164 -24.75 10.93 -2.14
CA GLN A 164 -26.15 10.78 -2.56
C GLN A 164 -27.08 10.76 -1.34
N GLU A 165 -26.69 10.05 -0.30
CA GLU A 165 -27.45 9.85 0.94
C GLU A 165 -26.54 9.79 2.16
N ALA A 166 -27.13 9.89 3.34
CA ALA A 166 -26.38 9.77 4.59
C ALA A 166 -25.94 8.32 4.82
N ILE A 167 -24.65 8.11 5.12
CA ILE A 167 -24.07 6.80 5.39
C ILE A 167 -23.75 6.74 6.88
N VAL A 168 -24.55 5.97 7.64
CA VAL A 168 -24.46 5.92 9.10
C VAL A 168 -23.98 4.58 9.66
N ASP A 169 -23.87 3.57 8.81
CA ASP A 169 -23.44 2.21 9.15
C ASP A 169 -21.92 2.06 9.31
N GLY A 170 -21.15 3.10 8.92
CA GLY A 170 -19.70 3.09 9.02
C GLY A 170 -19.01 2.28 7.93
N SER A 171 -19.70 1.99 6.85
CA SER A 171 -19.14 1.36 5.64
C SER A 171 -19.20 2.31 4.45
N GLY A 172 -18.41 2.03 3.41
CA GLY A 172 -18.42 2.80 2.18
C GLY A 172 -17.68 2.08 1.07
N GLN A 173 -17.71 2.67 -0.11
CA GLN A 173 -16.97 2.18 -1.26
C GLN A 173 -16.19 3.29 -1.95
N ILE A 174 -15.02 2.95 -2.45
CA ILE A 174 -14.17 3.79 -3.27
C ILE A 174 -14.33 3.32 -4.71
N THR A 175 -14.85 4.20 -5.55
CA THR A 175 -14.97 4.01 -7.00
C THR A 175 -13.86 4.80 -7.69
N GLY A 176 -13.36 4.35 -8.86
CA GLY A 176 -12.27 5.07 -9.52
C GLY A 176 -11.71 4.32 -10.73
N GLY A 177 -12.52 3.59 -11.48
CA GLY A 177 -12.06 2.89 -12.70
C GLY A 177 -10.95 1.85 -12.43
N PHE A 178 -10.98 1.20 -11.28
CA PHE A 178 -9.96 0.23 -10.87
C PHE A 178 -10.02 -1.05 -11.71
N THR A 179 -8.83 -1.58 -12.03
CA THR A 179 -8.70 -3.01 -12.33
C THR A 179 -8.80 -3.81 -11.03
N PHE A 180 -9.12 -5.11 -11.10
CA PHE A 180 -9.13 -5.95 -9.90
C PHE A 180 -7.78 -5.95 -9.17
N GLN A 181 -6.68 -5.90 -9.93
CA GLN A 181 -5.33 -5.83 -9.38
C GLN A 181 -5.08 -4.50 -8.63
N SER A 182 -5.41 -3.35 -9.24
CA SER A 182 -5.21 -2.04 -8.60
C SER A 182 -6.11 -1.85 -7.37
N ALA A 183 -7.34 -2.40 -7.40
CA ALA A 183 -8.23 -2.41 -6.24
C ALA A 183 -7.68 -3.30 -5.10
N THR A 184 -7.07 -4.45 -5.45
CA THR A 184 -6.40 -5.33 -4.48
C THR A 184 -5.22 -4.62 -3.83
N ASP A 185 -4.39 -3.95 -4.63
CA ASP A 185 -3.22 -3.21 -4.15
C ASP A 185 -3.64 -2.04 -3.26
N LEU A 186 -4.68 -1.30 -3.64
CA LEU A 186 -5.25 -0.24 -2.80
C LEU A 186 -5.80 -0.79 -1.48
N ALA A 187 -6.61 -1.84 -1.53
CA ALA A 187 -7.15 -2.46 -0.32
C ALA A 187 -6.04 -2.95 0.63
N LEU A 188 -4.97 -3.53 0.09
CA LEU A 188 -3.79 -3.94 0.84
C LEU A 188 -3.12 -2.75 1.53
N LEU A 189 -2.88 -1.65 0.80
CA LEU A 189 -2.29 -0.44 1.35
C LEU A 189 -3.14 0.13 2.49
N LEU A 190 -4.46 0.15 2.31
CA LEU A 190 -5.39 0.66 3.31
C LEU A 190 -5.41 -0.20 4.59
N ARG A 191 -5.41 -1.53 4.47
CA ARG A 191 -5.36 -2.45 5.63
C ARG A 191 -4.03 -2.40 6.37
N SER A 192 -2.93 -2.33 5.64
CA SER A 192 -1.59 -2.30 6.26
C SER A 192 -1.30 -1.01 7.00
N GLY A 193 -2.00 0.07 6.67
CA GLY A 193 -1.84 1.39 7.27
C GLY A 193 -0.74 2.25 6.64
N ALA A 194 -0.72 3.51 7.08
CA ALA A 194 0.21 4.51 6.58
C ALA A 194 1.60 4.39 7.22
N LEU A 195 2.65 4.51 6.40
CA LEU A 195 4.01 4.62 6.90
C LEU A 195 4.20 5.95 7.67
N PRO A 196 4.95 5.94 8.77
CA PRO A 196 5.19 7.15 9.57
C PRO A 196 6.06 8.21 8.84
N ALA A 197 6.79 7.77 7.82
CA ALA A 197 7.58 8.61 6.94
C ALA A 197 7.74 7.94 5.58
N PRO A 198 7.95 8.72 4.50
CA PRO A 198 8.24 8.16 3.19
C PRO A 198 9.55 7.37 3.22
N MET A 199 9.56 6.20 2.55
CA MET A 199 10.75 5.35 2.43
C MET A 199 11.31 5.44 1.02
N ASN A 200 12.64 5.61 0.92
CA ASN A 200 13.35 5.56 -0.34
C ASN A 200 14.14 4.26 -0.48
N ILE A 201 14.04 3.63 -1.62
CA ILE A 201 14.85 2.44 -1.93
C ILE A 201 16.25 2.91 -2.30
N ILE A 202 17.23 2.55 -1.48
CA ILE A 202 18.64 2.94 -1.66
C ILE A 202 19.43 1.89 -2.43
N GLU A 203 19.08 0.63 -2.29
CA GLU A 203 19.77 -0.48 -2.94
C GLU A 203 18.76 -1.58 -3.29
N GLU A 204 18.87 -2.14 -4.46
CA GLU A 204 18.09 -3.27 -4.93
C GLU A 204 19.02 -4.31 -5.53
N ARG A 205 18.87 -5.57 -5.09
CA ARG A 205 19.61 -6.71 -5.65
C ARG A 205 18.63 -7.82 -5.98
N THR A 206 18.55 -8.16 -7.25
CA THR A 206 17.75 -9.29 -7.70
C THR A 206 18.68 -10.45 -8.03
N VAL A 207 18.51 -11.57 -7.33
CA VAL A 207 19.23 -12.82 -7.63
C VAL A 207 18.33 -13.65 -8.55
N GLY A 208 18.68 -13.69 -9.81
CA GLY A 208 17.92 -14.45 -10.81
C GLY A 208 18.05 -15.97 -10.60
N PRO A 209 17.07 -16.78 -11.03
CA PRO A 209 17.07 -18.25 -10.91
C PRO A 209 18.14 -18.96 -11.75
N GLY A 210 18.99 -18.20 -12.47
CA GLY A 210 20.03 -18.74 -13.33
C GLY A 210 21.08 -19.56 -12.60
N LEU A 211 21.49 -19.13 -11.40
CA LEU A 211 22.48 -19.86 -10.60
C LEU A 211 22.00 -21.25 -10.15
N GLY A 212 20.71 -21.41 -9.88
CA GLY A 212 20.11 -22.71 -9.53
C GLY A 212 19.99 -23.64 -10.75
N LYS A 213 19.58 -23.12 -11.92
CA LYS A 213 19.40 -23.90 -13.14
C LYS A 213 20.73 -24.47 -13.67
N ASP A 214 21.81 -23.70 -13.59
CA ASP A 214 23.12 -24.15 -14.06
C ASP A 214 23.72 -25.19 -13.10
N SER A 215 23.52 -25.04 -11.78
CA SER A 215 23.91 -26.03 -10.79
C SER A 215 23.12 -27.35 -10.93
N ILE A 216 21.80 -27.27 -11.20
CA ILE A 216 20.97 -28.45 -11.44
C ILE A 216 21.40 -29.17 -12.74
N LYS A 217 21.64 -28.43 -13.85
CA LYS A 217 22.11 -28.99 -15.10
C LYS A 217 23.48 -29.68 -14.92
N ALA A 218 24.42 -29.05 -14.23
CA ALA A 218 25.72 -29.63 -13.92
C ALA A 218 25.60 -30.89 -13.05
N GLY A 219 24.73 -30.87 -12.04
CA GLY A 219 24.46 -32.01 -11.19
C GLY A 219 23.83 -33.21 -11.94
N VAL A 220 22.84 -32.94 -12.79
CA VAL A 220 22.20 -33.98 -13.63
C VAL A 220 23.20 -34.55 -14.64
N LEU A 221 24.03 -33.73 -15.25
CA LEU A 221 25.07 -34.19 -16.19
C LEU A 221 26.11 -35.07 -15.47
N ALA A 222 26.56 -34.66 -14.29
CA ALA A 222 27.47 -35.44 -13.45
C ALA A 222 26.89 -36.82 -13.08
N LEU A 223 25.59 -36.83 -12.73
CA LEU A 223 24.87 -38.06 -12.36
C LEU A 223 24.76 -39.04 -13.54
N ILE A 224 24.44 -38.53 -14.73
CA ILE A 224 24.38 -39.31 -15.97
C ILE A 224 25.76 -39.89 -16.29
N ILE A 225 26.84 -39.10 -16.23
CA ILE A 225 28.20 -39.54 -16.49
C ILE A 225 28.59 -40.64 -15.50
N THR A 226 28.24 -40.50 -14.22
CA THR A 226 28.54 -41.51 -13.18
C THR A 226 27.81 -42.81 -13.45
N ILE A 227 26.55 -42.80 -13.82
CA ILE A 227 25.76 -44.00 -14.15
C ILE A 227 26.33 -44.73 -15.37
N PHE A 228 26.84 -44.04 -16.36
CA PHE A 228 27.42 -44.64 -17.58
C PHE A 228 28.87 -45.08 -17.42
N LEU A 229 29.65 -44.53 -16.51
CA LEU A 229 31.06 -44.84 -16.28
C LEU A 229 31.29 -45.97 -15.27
N ILE A 230 30.47 -46.05 -14.20
CA ILE A 230 30.63 -47.07 -13.16
C ILE A 230 30.54 -48.52 -13.70
N PRO A 231 29.60 -48.90 -14.61
CA PRO A 231 29.53 -50.27 -15.12
C PRO A 231 30.75 -50.67 -15.99
N LYS A 232 31.52 -49.70 -16.49
CA LYS A 232 32.70 -49.99 -17.35
C LYS A 232 33.99 -50.12 -16.56
N LEU A 233 33.97 -49.84 -15.26
CA LEU A 233 35.16 -49.91 -14.37
C LEU A 233 35.18 -51.12 -13.45
N GLN A 234 34.24 -52.07 -13.55
CA GLN A 234 34.37 -53.37 -12.87
C GLN A 234 35.16 -54.35 -13.74
N PRO A 235 36.42 -54.64 -13.38
CA PRO A 235 37.14 -55.76 -13.99
C PRO A 235 36.58 -57.05 -13.40
N TRP A 236 36.44 -58.01 -14.25
CA TRP A 236 36.12 -59.42 -13.94
C TRP A 236 37.08 -60.02 -12.90
#